data_98fb9b29c574c4723fd5246a124f5ec1
#
_entry.id   98fb9b29c574c4723fd5246a124f5ec1
#
_cell.length_a   1.000
_cell.length_b   1.000
_cell.length_c   1.000
_cell.angle_alpha   90.00
_cell.angle_beta   90.00
_cell.angle_gamma   90.00
#
_symmetry.space_group_name_H-M   'P 1'
#
loop_
_entity.id
_entity.type
_entity.pdbx_description
1 polymer ?
#
loop_
_entity_poly.entity_id
_entity_poly.type
_entity_poly.pdbx_seq_one_letter_code
_entity_poly.pdbx_strand_id
1 'polypeptide(L)'
;MAKKEKVKKPKGNGMFAQFREQTKFLKEVDPKAMPVGILFASITFVVLTVVGALVSGLNFLGMVIWVVLAIVSAYLTLLLTMTRRANTAIFKKYEDEPGRVSITVGTLTRRRWKGNNQPVAINARTKDMVFRIVGPAGVVLMAEGSKTSARALMEDERRKVQRLASGVTVHTFYTSQDGEGVPLADLHKKVSKLKRSLNRAEITAVQNRLASIDSRSGLPIPKGIDPTKMRASRRIQ
;
A
#
# COMPACT_ATOMS: atom_id res chain seq x y z
N MET A 1 20.41 3.81 41.04
CA MET A 1 20.67 2.56 40.21
C MET A 1 19.48 2.34 39.29
N ALA A 2 19.61 2.70 38.01
CA ALA A 2 18.53 2.58 37.03
C ALA A 2 18.60 1.18 36.38
N LYS A 3 17.55 0.40 36.56
CA LYS A 3 17.40 -0.94 36.03
C LYS A 3 17.23 -0.87 34.51
N LYS A 4 18.23 -1.25 33.75
CA LYS A 4 18.18 -1.38 32.28
C LYS A 4 17.14 -2.44 31.91
N GLU A 5 16.03 -2.01 31.38
CA GLU A 5 15.03 -2.87 30.74
C GLU A 5 15.65 -3.52 29.49
N LYS A 6 15.90 -4.81 29.56
CA LYS A 6 16.39 -5.59 28.41
C LYS A 6 15.26 -5.69 27.38
N VAL A 7 15.37 -4.91 26.32
CA VAL A 7 14.53 -5.10 25.12
C VAL A 7 14.78 -6.53 24.61
N LYS A 8 13.81 -7.40 24.80
CA LYS A 8 13.81 -8.76 24.26
C LYS A 8 13.87 -8.67 22.74
N LYS A 9 14.98 -9.08 22.14
CA LYS A 9 15.11 -9.31 20.69
C LYS A 9 13.97 -10.25 20.27
N PRO A 10 13.23 -9.95 19.17
CA PRO A 10 12.22 -10.87 18.68
C PRO A 10 12.91 -12.20 18.34
N LYS A 11 12.42 -13.29 18.91
CA LYS A 11 12.82 -14.65 18.56
C LYS A 11 12.62 -14.81 17.05
N GLY A 12 13.65 -15.28 16.35
CA GLY A 12 13.62 -15.49 14.91
C GLY A 12 12.36 -16.26 14.51
N ASN A 13 11.45 -15.55 13.82
CA ASN A 13 10.20 -16.13 13.37
C ASN A 13 10.50 -17.07 12.22
N GLY A 14 10.49 -18.36 12.49
CA GLY A 14 10.44 -19.37 11.43
C GLY A 14 9.23 -19.10 10.51
N MET A 15 9.30 -19.52 9.27
CA MET A 15 8.24 -19.33 8.26
C MET A 15 6.84 -19.71 8.78
N PHE A 16 6.74 -20.73 9.62
CA PHE A 16 5.49 -21.15 10.28
C PHE A 16 4.96 -20.15 11.32
N ALA A 17 5.83 -19.45 12.04
CA ALA A 17 5.43 -18.44 13.01
C ALA A 17 4.86 -17.22 12.32
N GLN A 18 5.49 -16.76 11.23
CA GLN A 18 4.99 -15.67 10.39
C GLN A 18 3.63 -16.03 9.76
N PHE A 19 3.48 -17.25 9.26
CA PHE A 19 2.21 -17.73 8.72
C PHE A 19 1.10 -17.74 9.78
N ARG A 20 1.42 -18.18 11.00
CA ARG A 20 0.47 -18.20 12.11
C ARG A 20 0.06 -16.80 12.57
N GLU A 21 0.96 -15.83 12.59
CA GLU A 21 0.63 -14.42 12.89
C GLU A 21 -0.23 -13.81 11.78
N GLN A 22 0.10 -14.06 10.52
CA GLN A 22 -0.72 -13.60 9.38
C GLN A 22 -2.12 -14.20 9.40
N THR A 23 -2.27 -15.49 9.75
CA THR A 23 -3.58 -16.14 9.84
C THR A 23 -4.41 -15.63 11.02
N LYS A 24 -3.78 -15.28 12.16
CA LYS A 24 -4.47 -14.65 13.29
C LYS A 24 -4.99 -13.26 12.91
N PHE A 25 -4.13 -12.43 12.33
CA PHE A 25 -4.51 -11.10 11.86
C PHE A 25 -5.65 -11.16 10.83
N LEU A 26 -5.58 -12.11 9.91
CA LEU A 26 -6.59 -12.28 8.87
C LEU A 26 -7.95 -12.73 9.46
N LYS A 27 -7.95 -13.57 10.49
CA LYS A 27 -9.18 -13.98 11.20
C LYS A 27 -9.87 -12.82 11.92
N GLU A 28 -9.09 -11.88 12.45
CA GLU A 28 -9.66 -10.68 13.12
C GLU A 28 -10.29 -9.71 12.12
N VAL A 29 -9.72 -9.59 10.92
CA VAL A 29 -10.14 -8.58 9.92
C VAL A 29 -11.15 -9.15 8.91
N ASP A 30 -11.00 -10.40 8.50
CA ASP A 30 -11.94 -11.11 7.60
C ASP A 30 -12.05 -12.59 7.99
N PRO A 31 -13.01 -12.95 8.87
CA PRO A 31 -13.18 -14.33 9.32
C PRO A 31 -13.54 -15.30 8.18
N LYS A 32 -14.07 -14.79 7.05
CA LYS A 32 -14.43 -15.60 5.87
C LYS A 32 -13.24 -15.85 4.93
N ALA A 33 -12.08 -15.24 5.18
CA ALA A 33 -10.91 -15.40 4.31
C ALA A 33 -10.37 -16.83 4.31
N MET A 34 -10.30 -17.46 5.49
CA MET A 34 -9.81 -18.83 5.63
C MET A 34 -10.72 -19.87 4.93
N PRO A 35 -12.04 -19.96 5.22
CA PRO A 35 -12.88 -20.98 4.60
C PRO A 35 -12.95 -20.83 3.07
N VAL A 36 -12.96 -19.60 2.56
CA VAL A 36 -12.94 -19.38 1.10
C VAL A 36 -11.60 -19.77 0.49
N GLY A 37 -10.48 -19.51 1.15
CA GLY A 37 -9.16 -19.94 0.68
C GLY A 37 -9.07 -21.47 0.59
N ILE A 38 -9.56 -22.18 1.60
CA ILE A 38 -9.61 -23.65 1.63
C ILE A 38 -10.52 -24.19 0.53
N LEU A 39 -11.67 -23.54 0.28
CA LEU A 39 -12.60 -23.95 -0.77
C LEU A 39 -11.96 -23.85 -2.16
N PHE A 40 -11.28 -22.74 -2.47
CA PHE A 40 -10.57 -22.61 -3.76
C PHE A 40 -9.40 -23.58 -3.89
N ALA A 41 -8.66 -23.84 -2.82
CA ALA A 41 -7.57 -24.80 -2.79
C ALA A 41 -8.09 -26.25 -3.01
N SER A 42 -9.19 -26.64 -2.39
CA SER A 42 -9.79 -27.96 -2.57
C SER A 42 -10.33 -28.17 -3.98
N ILE A 43 -10.97 -27.15 -4.56
CA ILE A 43 -11.40 -27.20 -5.98
C ILE A 43 -10.18 -27.39 -6.90
N THR A 44 -9.12 -26.63 -6.70
CA THR A 44 -7.89 -26.75 -7.51
C THR A 44 -7.28 -28.14 -7.37
N PHE A 45 -7.23 -28.69 -6.15
CA PHE A 45 -6.73 -30.03 -5.90
C PHE A 45 -7.53 -31.10 -6.64
N VAL A 46 -8.86 -31.09 -6.52
CA VAL A 46 -9.75 -32.06 -7.16
C VAL A 46 -9.63 -31.97 -8.68
N VAL A 47 -9.68 -30.77 -9.25
CA VAL A 47 -9.58 -30.57 -10.70
C VAL A 47 -8.27 -31.13 -11.24
N LEU A 48 -7.14 -30.82 -10.61
CA LEU A 48 -5.82 -31.31 -11.08
C LEU A 48 -5.67 -32.82 -10.89
N THR A 49 -6.24 -33.41 -9.84
CA THR A 49 -6.20 -34.85 -9.65
C THR A 49 -7.05 -35.59 -10.71
N VAL A 50 -8.23 -35.06 -11.02
CA VAL A 50 -9.10 -35.63 -12.10
C VAL A 50 -8.43 -35.50 -13.46
N VAL A 51 -7.90 -34.34 -13.81
CA VAL A 51 -7.15 -34.15 -15.07
C VAL A 51 -5.94 -35.09 -15.12
N GLY A 52 -5.22 -35.23 -14.00
CA GLY A 52 -4.09 -36.14 -13.90
C GLY A 52 -4.48 -37.59 -14.15
N ALA A 53 -5.59 -38.06 -13.62
CA ALA A 53 -6.10 -39.42 -13.83
C ALA A 53 -6.47 -39.68 -15.30
N LEU A 54 -7.10 -38.68 -15.96
CA LEU A 54 -7.47 -38.79 -17.37
C LEU A 54 -6.24 -38.81 -18.31
N VAL A 55 -5.24 -37.96 -18.03
CA VAL A 55 -4.04 -37.81 -18.87
C VAL A 55 -3.06 -38.97 -18.68
N SER A 56 -2.88 -39.44 -17.43
CA SER A 56 -1.90 -40.51 -17.11
C SER A 56 -2.41 -41.92 -17.42
N GLY A 57 -3.67 -42.07 -17.81
CA GLY A 57 -4.27 -43.40 -18.08
C GLY A 57 -4.20 -44.32 -16.86
N LEU A 58 -4.28 -43.79 -15.65
CA LEU A 58 -4.17 -44.49 -14.34
C LEU A 58 -2.81 -45.16 -14.07
N ASN A 59 -1.76 -44.81 -14.80
CA ASN A 59 -0.40 -45.26 -14.50
C ASN A 59 0.06 -44.73 -13.12
N PHE A 60 0.53 -45.67 -12.27
CA PHE A 60 0.92 -45.34 -10.88
C PHE A 60 1.92 -44.17 -10.79
N LEU A 61 3.01 -44.18 -11.55
CA LEU A 61 4.01 -43.10 -11.59
C LEU A 61 3.41 -41.77 -12.05
N GLY A 62 2.56 -41.81 -13.10
CA GLY A 62 1.87 -40.62 -13.59
C GLY A 62 0.94 -40.02 -12.52
N MET A 63 0.16 -40.84 -11.83
CA MET A 63 -0.72 -40.37 -10.75
C MET A 63 0.04 -39.74 -9.59
N VAL A 64 1.16 -40.33 -9.18
CA VAL A 64 1.99 -39.76 -8.09
C VAL A 64 2.47 -38.33 -8.46
N ILE A 65 2.96 -38.13 -9.69
CA ILE A 65 3.41 -36.82 -10.16
C ILE A 65 2.26 -35.81 -10.16
N TRP A 66 1.08 -36.19 -10.66
CA TRP A 66 -0.09 -35.32 -10.70
C TRP A 66 -0.61 -34.97 -9.33
N VAL A 67 -0.61 -35.91 -8.37
CA VAL A 67 -1.01 -35.63 -6.99
C VAL A 67 -0.05 -34.64 -6.31
N VAL A 68 1.26 -34.81 -6.50
CA VAL A 68 2.25 -33.84 -5.98
C VAL A 68 2.03 -32.46 -6.59
N LEU A 69 1.80 -32.39 -7.91
CA LEU A 69 1.52 -31.12 -8.58
C LEU A 69 0.20 -30.50 -8.07
N ALA A 70 -0.82 -31.31 -7.82
CA ALA A 70 -2.09 -30.84 -7.25
C ALA A 70 -1.93 -30.25 -5.84
N ILE A 71 -1.13 -30.89 -4.99
CA ILE A 71 -0.83 -30.39 -3.63
C ILE A 71 -0.12 -29.03 -3.70
N VAL A 72 0.93 -28.91 -4.50
CA VAL A 72 1.69 -27.66 -4.66
C VAL A 72 0.82 -26.53 -5.21
N SER A 73 0.01 -26.85 -6.22
CA SER A 73 -0.92 -25.87 -6.85
C SER A 73 -2.03 -25.44 -5.90
N ALA A 74 -2.59 -26.36 -5.11
CA ALA A 74 -3.60 -26.06 -4.11
C ALA A 74 -3.02 -25.15 -3.00
N TYR A 75 -1.81 -25.43 -2.54
CA TYR A 75 -1.11 -24.57 -1.59
C TYR A 75 -0.85 -23.16 -2.13
N LEU A 76 -0.42 -23.06 -3.39
CA LEU A 76 -0.22 -21.77 -4.06
C LEU A 76 -1.52 -20.98 -4.19
N THR A 77 -2.62 -21.67 -4.56
CA THR A 77 -3.97 -21.07 -4.65
C THR A 77 -4.44 -20.55 -3.29
N LEU A 78 -4.18 -21.31 -2.22
CA LEU A 78 -4.48 -20.88 -0.85
C LEU A 78 -3.71 -19.58 -0.49
N LEU A 79 -2.39 -19.54 -0.74
CA LEU A 79 -1.57 -18.37 -0.47
C LEU A 79 -2.03 -17.14 -1.26
N LEU A 80 -2.34 -17.31 -2.55
CA LEU A 80 -2.79 -16.21 -3.41
C LEU A 80 -4.14 -15.65 -2.96
N THR A 81 -5.09 -16.52 -2.62
CA THR A 81 -6.41 -16.11 -2.12
C THR A 81 -6.31 -15.39 -0.78
N MET A 82 -5.50 -15.90 0.14
CA MET A 82 -5.25 -15.26 1.42
C MET A 82 -4.60 -13.89 1.25
N THR A 83 -3.56 -13.77 0.42
CA THR A 83 -2.87 -12.50 0.18
C THR A 83 -3.79 -11.45 -0.46
N ARG A 84 -4.60 -11.84 -1.43
CA ARG A 84 -5.57 -10.93 -2.06
C ARG A 84 -6.61 -10.42 -1.07
N ARG A 85 -7.16 -11.30 -0.24
CA ARG A 85 -8.14 -10.93 0.78
C ARG A 85 -7.53 -10.10 1.91
N ALA A 86 -6.32 -10.45 2.38
CA ALA A 86 -5.60 -9.66 3.37
C ALA A 86 -5.39 -8.22 2.90
N ASN A 87 -4.96 -8.03 1.66
CA ASN A 87 -4.80 -6.68 1.11
C ASN A 87 -6.13 -5.90 1.10
N THR A 88 -7.23 -6.53 0.67
CA THR A 88 -8.55 -5.88 0.66
C THR A 88 -9.03 -5.56 2.09
N ALA A 89 -8.78 -6.45 3.02
CA ALA A 89 -9.16 -6.29 4.42
C ALA A 89 -8.39 -5.15 5.11
N ILE A 90 -7.09 -5.02 4.82
CA ILE A 90 -6.25 -3.92 5.31
C ILE A 90 -6.83 -2.58 4.82
N PHE A 91 -7.15 -2.45 3.53
CA PHE A 91 -7.72 -1.22 3.00
C PHE A 91 -9.05 -0.86 3.65
N LYS A 92 -9.92 -1.83 3.93
CA LYS A 92 -11.18 -1.60 4.65
C LYS A 92 -10.97 -1.16 6.10
N LYS A 93 -10.04 -1.80 6.81
CA LYS A 93 -9.76 -1.47 8.22
C LYS A 93 -9.25 -0.03 8.40
N TYR A 94 -8.44 0.43 7.46
CA TYR A 94 -7.85 1.78 7.49
C TYR A 94 -8.64 2.81 6.66
N GLU A 95 -9.85 2.46 6.20
CA GLU A 95 -10.67 3.36 5.38
C GLU A 95 -11.13 4.60 6.15
N ASP A 96 -11.27 4.49 7.48
CA ASP A 96 -11.70 5.58 8.35
C ASP A 96 -10.55 6.35 9.02
N GLU A 97 -9.30 5.88 8.88
CA GLU A 97 -8.17 6.55 9.51
C GLU A 97 -7.57 7.65 8.62
N PRO A 98 -7.22 8.83 9.19
CA PRO A 98 -6.52 9.87 8.46
C PRO A 98 -5.12 9.39 8.05
N GLY A 99 -4.70 9.75 6.83
CA GLY A 99 -3.43 9.28 6.27
C GLY A 99 -3.51 7.94 5.52
N ARG A 100 -4.72 7.41 5.30
CA ARG A 100 -4.97 6.12 4.62
C ARG A 100 -4.35 6.03 3.22
N VAL A 101 -4.26 7.15 2.51
CA VAL A 101 -3.63 7.22 1.18
C VAL A 101 -2.15 6.87 1.25
N SER A 102 -1.46 7.10 2.39
CA SER A 102 -0.06 6.73 2.59
C SER A 102 0.20 5.23 2.40
N ILE A 103 -0.77 4.36 2.73
CA ILE A 103 -0.69 2.90 2.53
C ILE A 103 -0.59 2.59 1.03
N THR A 104 -1.43 3.25 0.22
CA THR A 104 -1.40 3.10 -1.25
C THR A 104 -0.10 3.64 -1.83
N VAL A 105 0.36 4.80 -1.36
CA VAL A 105 1.66 5.38 -1.74
C VAL A 105 2.78 4.40 -1.43
N GLY A 106 2.84 3.85 -0.22
CA GLY A 106 3.86 2.88 0.18
C GLY A 106 3.85 1.60 -0.66
N THR A 107 2.68 1.17 -1.15
CA THR A 107 2.57 0.01 -2.04
C THR A 107 3.04 0.33 -3.46
N LEU A 108 2.76 1.52 -3.98
CA LEU A 108 3.18 1.98 -5.30
C LEU A 108 4.68 2.26 -5.37
N THR A 109 5.25 2.89 -4.34
CA THR A 109 6.68 3.27 -4.30
C THR A 109 7.64 2.08 -4.26
N ARG A 110 7.16 0.91 -3.84
CA ARG A 110 7.95 -0.34 -3.90
C ARG A 110 8.23 -0.84 -5.31
N ARG A 111 7.56 -0.34 -6.34
CA ARG A 111 7.69 -0.82 -7.72
C ARG A 111 8.46 0.18 -8.60
N ARG A 112 7.75 1.00 -9.35
CA ARG A 112 8.30 1.92 -10.36
C ARG A 112 8.03 3.38 -10.06
N TRP A 113 7.33 3.65 -8.97
CA TRP A 113 6.96 4.97 -8.53
C TRP A 113 7.94 5.46 -7.47
N LYS A 114 8.25 6.75 -7.50
CA LYS A 114 9.07 7.43 -6.49
C LYS A 114 8.21 8.43 -5.74
N GLY A 115 8.36 8.48 -4.45
CA GLY A 115 7.59 9.40 -3.60
C GLY A 115 7.85 9.09 -2.13
N ASN A 116 7.28 9.93 -1.26
CA ASN A 116 7.35 9.73 0.17
C ASN A 116 5.94 9.37 0.70
N ASN A 117 5.89 8.57 1.74
CA ASN A 117 4.64 8.26 2.45
C ASN A 117 4.10 9.44 3.26
N GLN A 118 4.87 10.54 3.34
CA GLN A 118 4.43 11.76 3.99
C GLN A 118 3.63 12.63 3.02
N PRO A 119 2.57 13.30 3.49
CA PRO A 119 1.83 14.25 2.68
C PRO A 119 2.69 15.47 2.32
N VAL A 120 2.55 15.97 1.10
CA VAL A 120 3.25 17.17 0.60
C VAL A 120 2.52 18.45 0.97
N ALA A 121 1.22 18.36 1.27
CA ALA A 121 0.42 19.46 1.77
C ALA A 121 -0.63 18.94 2.75
N ILE A 122 -0.89 19.71 3.81
CA ILE A 122 -1.85 19.38 4.87
C ILE A 122 -2.65 20.61 5.20
N ASN A 123 -3.96 20.47 5.31
CA ASN A 123 -4.82 21.46 5.92
C ASN A 123 -5.15 21.02 7.36
N ALA A 124 -4.54 21.69 8.36
CA ALA A 124 -4.69 21.31 9.76
C ALA A 124 -6.14 21.45 10.28
N ARG A 125 -6.95 22.33 9.66
CA ARG A 125 -8.35 22.57 10.07
C ARG A 125 -9.30 21.49 9.58
N THR A 126 -9.20 21.12 8.31
CA THR A 126 -10.08 20.13 7.67
C THR A 126 -9.50 18.72 7.70
N LYS A 127 -8.21 18.57 8.11
CA LYS A 127 -7.43 17.33 8.09
C LYS A 127 -7.27 16.75 6.69
N ASP A 128 -7.48 17.55 5.65
CA ASP A 128 -7.22 17.14 4.29
C ASP A 128 -5.73 17.04 4.04
N MET A 129 -5.33 16.03 3.29
CA MET A 129 -3.93 15.76 2.98
C MET A 129 -3.76 15.51 1.49
N VAL A 130 -2.66 15.99 0.92
CA VAL A 130 -2.28 15.69 -0.46
C VAL A 130 -0.97 14.93 -0.47
N PHE A 131 -0.98 13.79 -1.14
CA PHE A 131 0.19 12.95 -1.37
C PHE A 131 0.62 13.05 -2.82
N ARG A 132 1.93 12.94 -3.06
CA ARG A 132 2.51 13.05 -4.38
C ARG A 132 3.46 11.89 -4.66
N ILE A 133 3.32 11.27 -5.82
CA ILE A 133 4.26 10.27 -6.35
C ILE A 133 4.61 10.61 -7.79
N VAL A 134 5.81 10.25 -8.20
CA VAL A 134 6.32 10.40 -9.56
C VAL A 134 6.58 9.02 -10.13
N GLY A 135 6.11 8.78 -11.33
CA GLY A 135 6.28 7.47 -11.95
C GLY A 135 6.14 7.47 -13.47
N PRO A 136 6.01 6.29 -14.05
CA PRO A 136 5.97 6.15 -15.51
C PRO A 136 4.87 6.95 -16.21
N ALA A 137 3.77 7.24 -15.54
CA ALA A 137 2.67 8.00 -16.10
C ALA A 137 2.77 9.51 -15.87
N GLY A 138 3.82 9.99 -15.19
CA GLY A 138 3.96 11.39 -14.79
C GLY A 138 3.90 11.57 -13.28
N VAL A 139 3.36 12.70 -12.86
CA VAL A 139 3.12 13.00 -11.45
C VAL A 139 1.67 12.66 -11.10
N VAL A 140 1.49 11.93 -10.02
CA VAL A 140 0.16 11.61 -9.48
C VAL A 140 0.00 12.29 -8.13
N LEU A 141 -1.02 13.12 -8.03
CA LEU A 141 -1.48 13.76 -6.80
C LEU A 141 -2.71 13.01 -6.28
N MET A 142 -2.69 12.68 -5.02
CA MET A 142 -3.77 11.95 -4.36
C MET A 142 -4.21 12.76 -3.14
N ALA A 143 -5.43 13.30 -3.16
CA ALA A 143 -6.01 14.00 -2.02
C ALA A 143 -6.83 13.05 -1.17
N GLU A 144 -6.67 13.18 0.12
CA GLU A 144 -7.51 12.59 1.14
C GLU A 144 -8.37 13.68 1.78
N GLY A 145 -9.68 13.46 1.80
CA GLY A 145 -10.66 14.43 2.26
C GLY A 145 -11.82 14.58 1.29
N SER A 146 -12.79 15.46 1.61
CA SER A 146 -13.88 15.72 0.70
C SER A 146 -13.36 16.43 -0.56
N LYS A 147 -14.00 16.17 -1.70
CA LYS A 147 -13.60 16.77 -2.98
C LYS A 147 -13.66 18.31 -2.94
N THR A 148 -14.59 18.86 -2.17
CA THR A 148 -14.77 20.31 -1.99
C THR A 148 -13.67 20.93 -1.14
N SER A 149 -13.35 20.34 0.02
CA SER A 149 -12.36 20.90 0.95
C SER A 149 -10.92 20.69 0.47
N ALA A 150 -10.62 19.53 -0.11
CA ALA A 150 -9.30 19.20 -0.61
C ALA A 150 -8.97 19.85 -1.97
N ARG A 151 -9.97 20.42 -2.67
CA ARG A 151 -9.79 20.97 -4.02
C ARG A 151 -8.74 22.09 -4.07
N ALA A 152 -8.84 23.05 -3.16
CA ALA A 152 -7.91 24.18 -3.12
C ALA A 152 -6.47 23.69 -2.90
N LEU A 153 -6.28 22.78 -1.93
CA LEU A 153 -4.99 22.20 -1.60
C LEU A 153 -4.40 21.40 -2.80
N MET A 154 -5.25 20.66 -3.50
CA MET A 154 -4.88 19.90 -4.69
C MET A 154 -4.46 20.80 -5.85
N GLU A 155 -5.21 21.88 -6.12
CA GLU A 155 -4.89 22.82 -7.18
C GLU A 155 -3.60 23.59 -6.90
N ASP A 156 -3.33 23.95 -5.66
CA ASP A 156 -2.08 24.60 -5.27
C ASP A 156 -0.88 23.67 -5.53
N GLU A 157 -0.97 22.41 -5.13
CA GLU A 157 0.07 21.42 -5.41
C GLU A 157 0.21 21.14 -6.91
N ARG A 158 -0.88 21.06 -7.66
CA ARG A 158 -0.87 20.91 -9.10
C ARG A 158 -0.14 22.07 -9.77
N ARG A 159 -0.43 23.33 -9.38
CA ARG A 159 0.24 24.51 -9.90
C ARG A 159 1.75 24.53 -9.58
N LYS A 160 2.14 24.07 -8.38
CA LYS A 160 3.56 23.91 -8.01
C LYS A 160 4.24 22.91 -8.92
N VAL A 161 3.65 21.73 -9.12
CA VAL A 161 4.20 20.70 -10.00
C VAL A 161 4.31 21.19 -11.43
N GLN A 162 3.30 21.85 -11.98
CA GLN A 162 3.31 22.37 -13.35
C GLN A 162 4.40 23.42 -13.58
N ARG A 163 4.67 24.30 -12.59
CA ARG A 163 5.75 25.28 -12.66
C ARG A 163 7.14 24.64 -12.67
N LEU A 164 7.33 23.53 -11.96
CA LEU A 164 8.63 22.90 -11.76
C LEU A 164 8.96 21.82 -12.78
N ALA A 165 7.95 21.17 -13.28
CA ALA A 165 8.03 20.09 -14.23
C ALA A 165 7.07 20.38 -15.40
N SER A 166 7.32 21.50 -16.10
CA SER A 166 6.56 21.85 -17.30
C SER A 166 6.67 20.74 -18.34
N GLY A 167 5.54 20.37 -18.93
CA GLY A 167 5.46 19.26 -19.90
C GLY A 167 5.26 17.87 -19.29
N VAL A 168 5.26 17.73 -17.98
CA VAL A 168 4.94 16.46 -17.31
C VAL A 168 3.43 16.36 -17.05
N THR A 169 2.83 15.23 -17.42
CA THR A 169 1.42 14.98 -17.16
C THR A 169 1.17 14.86 -15.66
N VAL A 170 0.17 15.61 -15.17
CA VAL A 170 -0.26 15.55 -13.75
C VAL A 170 -1.64 14.94 -13.67
N HIS A 171 -1.73 13.82 -12.97
CA HIS A 171 -2.99 13.12 -12.68
C HIS A 171 -3.43 13.42 -11.25
N THR A 172 -4.72 13.69 -11.06
CA THR A 172 -5.31 14.00 -9.75
C THR A 172 -6.37 12.99 -9.39
N PHE A 173 -6.31 12.46 -8.16
CA PHE A 173 -7.30 11.55 -7.60
C PHE A 173 -7.76 12.06 -6.25
N TYR A 174 -9.05 12.00 -6.01
CA TYR A 174 -9.66 12.31 -4.72
C TYR A 174 -10.14 11.01 -4.09
N THR A 175 -9.80 10.80 -2.83
CA THR A 175 -10.30 9.68 -2.02
C THR A 175 -11.17 10.26 -0.92
N SER A 176 -12.48 10.12 -1.05
CA SER A 176 -13.45 10.60 -0.07
C SER A 176 -14.15 9.43 0.62
N GLN A 177 -14.56 9.66 1.86
CA GLN A 177 -15.47 8.76 2.59
C GLN A 177 -16.90 8.86 2.06
N ASP A 178 -17.26 10.02 1.49
CA ASP A 178 -18.62 10.36 1.06
C ASP A 178 -19.04 9.71 -0.27
N GLY A 179 -18.23 8.79 -0.81
CA GLY A 179 -18.54 8.09 -2.07
C GLY A 179 -18.29 8.89 -3.36
N GLU A 180 -17.99 10.18 -3.27
CA GLU A 180 -17.71 11.04 -4.45
C GLU A 180 -16.29 10.88 -5.03
N GLY A 181 -15.47 10.05 -4.43
CA GLY A 181 -14.08 9.85 -4.80
C GLY A 181 -13.78 8.45 -5.32
N VAL A 182 -12.48 8.18 -5.50
CA VAL A 182 -12.00 6.84 -5.82
C VAL A 182 -11.86 6.06 -4.51
N PRO A 183 -12.48 4.87 -4.36
CA PRO A 183 -12.25 4.02 -3.21
C PRO A 183 -10.75 3.70 -3.07
N LEU A 184 -10.26 3.66 -1.84
CA LEU A 184 -8.84 3.41 -1.55
C LEU A 184 -8.35 2.10 -2.16
N ALA A 185 -9.17 1.05 -2.14
CA ALA A 185 -8.86 -0.26 -2.71
C ALA A 185 -8.63 -0.22 -4.23
N ASP A 186 -9.32 0.68 -4.96
CA ASP A 186 -9.21 0.82 -6.40
C ASP A 186 -8.17 1.85 -6.84
N LEU A 187 -7.74 2.73 -5.94
CA LEU A 187 -6.75 3.77 -6.23
C LEU A 187 -5.46 3.18 -6.81
N HIS A 188 -4.93 2.13 -6.19
CA HIS A 188 -3.74 1.42 -6.67
C HIS A 188 -3.93 0.91 -8.10
N LYS A 189 -5.08 0.31 -8.42
CA LYS A 189 -5.38 -0.24 -9.75
C LYS A 189 -5.50 0.89 -10.79
N LYS A 190 -6.21 1.99 -10.44
CA LYS A 190 -6.38 3.15 -11.34
C LYS A 190 -5.04 3.80 -11.65
N VAL A 191 -4.20 4.04 -10.64
CA VAL A 191 -2.85 4.61 -10.84
C VAL A 191 -1.95 3.67 -11.67
N SER A 192 -2.00 2.37 -11.43
CA SER A 192 -1.19 1.40 -12.17
C SER A 192 -1.58 1.25 -13.65
N LYS A 193 -2.83 1.57 -14.00
CA LYS A 193 -3.36 1.50 -15.38
C LYS A 193 -3.09 2.76 -16.21
N LEU A 194 -2.57 3.81 -15.62
CA LEU A 194 -2.26 5.04 -16.35
C LEU A 194 -1.25 4.80 -17.47
N LYS A 195 -1.44 5.51 -18.59
CA LYS A 195 -0.56 5.43 -19.76
C LYS A 195 0.84 5.95 -19.39
N ARG A 196 1.86 5.24 -19.80
CA ARG A 196 3.26 5.65 -19.57
C ARG A 196 3.61 6.83 -20.47
N SER A 197 4.24 7.83 -19.86
CA SER A 197 4.71 9.05 -20.54
C SER A 197 6.18 9.39 -20.21
N LEU A 198 6.74 8.83 -19.14
CA LEU A 198 8.09 9.12 -18.68
C LEU A 198 8.98 7.88 -18.64
N ASN A 199 10.26 8.08 -18.97
CA ASN A 199 11.31 7.08 -18.81
C ASN A 199 11.95 7.16 -17.40
N ARG A 200 12.88 6.24 -17.08
CA ARG A 200 13.50 6.18 -15.74
C ARG A 200 14.34 7.40 -15.39
N ALA A 201 15.05 7.96 -16.36
CA ALA A 201 15.89 9.15 -16.15
C ALA A 201 15.03 10.38 -15.88
N GLU A 202 13.96 10.57 -16.66
CA GLU A 202 12.98 11.64 -16.48
C GLU A 202 12.28 11.56 -15.13
N ILE A 203 11.85 10.36 -14.69
CA ILE A 203 11.26 10.15 -13.35
C ILE A 203 12.23 10.63 -12.27
N THR A 204 13.51 10.31 -12.39
CA THR A 204 14.51 10.72 -11.40
C THR A 204 14.74 12.24 -11.43
N ALA A 205 14.83 12.83 -12.62
CA ALA A 205 15.00 14.27 -12.78
C ALA A 205 13.81 15.06 -12.19
N VAL A 206 12.58 14.65 -12.50
CA VAL A 206 11.35 15.24 -11.96
C VAL A 206 11.30 15.09 -10.44
N GLN A 207 11.59 13.90 -9.92
CA GLN A 207 11.60 13.66 -8.47
C GLN A 207 12.60 14.58 -7.76
N ASN A 208 13.82 14.72 -8.28
CA ASN A 208 14.84 15.57 -7.67
C ASN A 208 14.46 17.06 -7.69
N ARG A 209 13.86 17.55 -8.78
CA ARG A 209 13.35 18.92 -8.86
C ARG A 209 12.25 19.18 -7.83
N LEU A 210 11.31 18.25 -7.67
CA LEU A 210 10.24 18.38 -6.70
C LEU A 210 10.75 18.27 -5.25
N ALA A 211 11.66 17.34 -4.98
CA ALA A 211 12.26 17.16 -3.66
C ALA A 211 13.06 18.37 -3.18
N SER A 212 13.73 19.11 -4.10
CA SER A 212 14.51 20.30 -3.74
C SER A 212 13.64 21.43 -3.18
N ILE A 213 12.34 21.45 -3.50
CA ILE A 213 11.40 22.45 -2.97
C ILE A 213 10.72 21.95 -1.70
N ASP A 214 10.41 20.65 -1.63
CA ASP A 214 9.87 20.09 -0.38
C ASP A 214 10.83 20.32 0.79
N SER A 215 12.14 20.22 0.55
CA SER A 215 13.16 20.51 1.55
C SER A 215 13.20 22.00 1.96
N ARG A 216 12.75 22.91 1.09
CA ARG A 216 12.69 24.36 1.39
C ARG A 216 11.36 24.78 2.02
N SER A 217 10.27 24.09 1.69
CA SER A 217 8.93 24.32 2.24
C SER A 217 8.60 23.46 3.46
N GLY A 218 9.54 22.61 3.87
CA GLY A 218 9.41 21.83 5.11
C GLY A 218 9.09 22.75 6.28
N LEU A 219 8.20 22.31 7.17
CA LEU A 219 7.87 22.98 8.42
C LEU A 219 9.14 23.58 9.00
N PRO A 220 9.16 24.88 9.42
CA PRO A 220 10.31 25.50 10.00
C PRO A 220 10.59 24.88 11.38
N ILE A 221 11.10 23.66 11.37
CA ILE A 221 11.68 23.06 12.57
C ILE A 221 13.06 23.71 12.68
N PRO A 222 13.30 24.54 13.69
CA PRO A 222 14.63 25.14 13.90
C PRO A 222 15.66 24.00 13.93
N LYS A 223 16.74 24.14 13.16
CA LYS A 223 17.84 23.18 13.16
C LYS A 223 18.32 22.99 14.60
N GLY A 224 18.18 21.79 15.14
CA GLY A 224 18.60 21.45 16.51
C GLY A 224 17.49 21.01 17.47
N ILE A 225 16.22 21.08 17.07
CA ILE A 225 15.12 20.56 17.88
C ILE A 225 14.78 19.13 17.40
N ASP A 226 15.08 18.16 18.24
CA ASP A 226 14.66 16.77 18.04
C ASP A 226 13.17 16.65 18.41
N PRO A 227 12.25 16.42 17.45
CA PRO A 227 10.82 16.37 17.73
C PRO A 227 10.43 15.25 18.70
N THR A 228 11.29 14.24 18.88
CA THR A 228 11.05 13.15 19.85
C THR A 228 11.35 13.54 21.29
N LYS A 229 12.02 14.68 21.52
CA LYS A 229 12.38 15.20 22.84
C LYS A 229 11.53 16.38 23.31
N MET A 230 10.51 16.78 22.58
CA MET A 230 9.59 17.82 23.01
C MET A 230 8.73 17.33 24.19
N ARG A 231 9.15 17.67 25.41
CA ARG A 231 8.29 17.54 26.60
C ARG A 231 7.14 18.53 26.46
N ALA A 232 5.89 18.04 26.63
CA ALA A 232 4.74 18.90 26.76
C ALA A 232 5.00 19.98 27.82
N SER A 233 4.87 21.24 27.45
CA SER A 233 4.98 22.35 28.38
C SER A 233 3.96 22.16 29.50
N ARG A 234 4.43 22.01 30.77
CA ARG A 234 3.56 22.10 31.94
C ARG A 234 2.95 23.49 31.95
N ARG A 235 1.63 23.58 31.78
CA ARG A 235 0.89 24.80 32.12
C ARG A 235 1.17 25.11 33.61
N ILE A 236 1.82 26.21 33.84
CA ILE A 236 1.89 26.85 35.17
C ILE A 236 0.52 27.50 35.36
N GLN A 237 -0.19 27.04 36.38
CA GLN A 237 -1.35 27.74 36.92
C GLN A 237 -0.87 28.95 37.71
#